data_11c60d923660454f67339b763f1c25f2
#
_entry.id   11c60d923660454f67339b763f1c25f2
#
_cell.length_a   1.000
_cell.length_b   1.000
_cell.length_c   1.000
_cell.angle_alpha   90.00
_cell.angle_beta   90.00
_cell.angle_gamma   90.00
#
_symmetry.space_group_name_H-M   'P 1'
#
loop_
_entity.id
_entity.type
_entity.pdbx_description
1 polymer ?
#
loop_
_entity_poly.entity_id
_entity_poly.type
_entity_poly.pdbx_seq_one_letter_code
_entity_poly.pdbx_strand_id
1 'polypeptide(L)'
;AGYRDVLTSISANYDFLPPAPSTILQLHRDLYKFSGKAVGGNYKDTAGEPCAESLASLCNAFEQALQDPVLDPLLLIPLFMVDFLNIAPFDNGTERMSRLLLALLLYRSGYEVEQYSSIDAILFNTKASYDTSLQRSSHNWAAGTNDYAPFTAYLLNTLVTAYKSFDEIATQLTAKGLSKPDRVREIIKLHQGEITKSEILKQCPDISQITVQRALADLLNNKHITKIGGGRYTSYIWNGEN
;
A
#
# COMPACT_ATOMS: atom_id res chain seq x y z
N ALA A 1 -14.89 -2.10 -3.31
CA ALA A 1 -14.76 -3.33 -2.55
C ALA A 1 -13.40 -3.98 -2.84
N GLY A 2 -13.17 -4.67 -3.97
CA GLY A 2 -11.98 -5.47 -4.23
C GLY A 2 -10.63 -4.78 -3.98
N TYR A 3 -10.44 -3.54 -4.39
CA TYR A 3 -9.19 -2.81 -4.15
C TYR A 3 -8.87 -2.66 -2.67
N ARG A 4 -9.86 -2.25 -1.86
CA ARG A 4 -9.70 -2.11 -0.41
C ARG A 4 -9.36 -3.45 0.26
N ASP A 5 -10.06 -4.51 -0.12
CA ASP A 5 -9.83 -5.85 0.43
C ASP A 5 -8.41 -6.33 0.15
N VAL A 6 -7.92 -6.11 -1.10
CA VAL A 6 -6.55 -6.47 -1.47
C VAL A 6 -5.54 -5.63 -0.71
N LEU A 7 -5.75 -4.32 -0.57
CA LEU A 7 -4.85 -3.45 0.20
C LEU A 7 -4.80 -3.87 1.67
N THR A 8 -5.95 -4.18 2.28
CA THR A 8 -6.02 -4.73 3.65
C THR A 8 -5.29 -6.07 3.76
N SER A 9 -5.47 -6.96 2.78
CA SER A 9 -4.75 -8.24 2.76
C SER A 9 -3.23 -8.06 2.64
N ILE A 10 -2.77 -7.11 1.83
CA ILE A 10 -1.36 -6.76 1.69
C ILE A 10 -0.82 -6.26 3.03
N SER A 11 -1.46 -5.27 3.66
CA SER A 11 -0.97 -4.70 4.93
C SER A 11 -0.91 -5.74 6.08
N ALA A 12 -1.80 -6.73 6.05
CA ALA A 12 -1.83 -7.79 7.07
C ALA A 12 -0.84 -8.93 6.84
N ASN A 13 -0.42 -9.15 5.56
CA ASN A 13 0.30 -10.37 5.18
C ASN A 13 1.51 -10.12 4.28
N TYR A 14 2.01 -8.90 4.13
CA TYR A 14 3.08 -8.57 3.19
C TYR A 14 4.34 -9.43 3.32
N ASP A 15 4.67 -9.89 4.53
CA ASP A 15 5.83 -10.77 4.77
C ASP A 15 5.72 -12.11 4.03
N PHE A 16 4.49 -12.58 3.80
CA PHE A 16 4.19 -13.85 3.12
C PHE A 16 3.83 -13.69 1.64
N LEU A 17 3.85 -12.47 1.12
CA LEU A 17 3.51 -12.14 -0.26
C LEU A 17 4.76 -11.72 -1.04
N PRO A 18 5.56 -12.66 -1.58
CA PRO A 18 6.72 -12.30 -2.39
C PRO A 18 6.27 -11.58 -3.67
N PRO A 19 7.06 -10.65 -4.23
CA PRO A 19 6.77 -9.99 -5.50
C PRO A 19 7.01 -10.94 -6.68
N ALA A 20 6.23 -12.01 -6.75
CA ALA A 20 6.31 -13.08 -7.74
C ALA A 20 5.09 -13.06 -8.67
N PRO A 21 5.19 -13.60 -9.91
CA PRO A 21 4.06 -13.66 -10.83
C PRO A 21 2.81 -14.31 -10.25
N SER A 22 2.96 -15.38 -9.47
CA SER A 22 1.85 -16.08 -8.81
C SER A 22 1.10 -15.18 -7.81
N THR A 23 1.84 -14.42 -7.00
CA THR A 23 1.26 -13.43 -6.07
C THR A 23 0.54 -12.32 -6.82
N ILE A 24 1.16 -11.79 -7.87
CA ILE A 24 0.56 -10.71 -8.69
C ILE A 24 -0.74 -11.18 -9.35
N LEU A 25 -0.78 -12.40 -9.90
CA LEU A 25 -1.99 -12.99 -10.46
C LEU A 25 -3.08 -13.23 -9.41
N GLN A 26 -2.69 -13.66 -8.21
CA GLN A 26 -3.63 -13.83 -7.10
C GLN A 26 -4.24 -12.50 -6.67
N LEU A 27 -3.42 -11.48 -6.42
CA LEU A 27 -3.88 -10.14 -6.04
C LEU A 27 -4.78 -9.54 -7.14
N HIS A 28 -4.45 -9.77 -8.41
CA HIS A 28 -5.30 -9.35 -9.54
C HIS A 28 -6.64 -10.09 -9.57
N ARG A 29 -6.68 -11.37 -9.25
CA ARG A 29 -7.92 -12.14 -9.10
C ARG A 29 -8.77 -11.58 -7.97
N ASP A 30 -8.17 -11.29 -6.83
CA ASP A 30 -8.85 -10.76 -5.66
C ASP A 30 -9.36 -9.34 -5.90
N LEU A 31 -8.63 -8.51 -6.66
CA LEU A 31 -9.08 -7.18 -7.10
C LEU A 31 -10.42 -7.22 -7.84
N TYR A 32 -10.66 -8.28 -8.62
CA TYR A 32 -11.87 -8.45 -9.42
C TYR A 32 -12.91 -9.39 -8.80
N LYS A 33 -12.69 -9.91 -7.60
CA LYS A 33 -13.55 -10.87 -6.92
C LYS A 33 -15.03 -10.48 -6.89
N PHE A 34 -15.33 -9.19 -6.80
CA PHE A 34 -16.69 -8.66 -6.71
C PHE A 34 -17.23 -8.09 -8.04
N SER A 35 -16.51 -8.22 -9.14
CA SER A 35 -16.91 -7.63 -10.42
C SER A 35 -17.95 -8.45 -11.19
N GLY A 36 -18.23 -9.69 -10.76
CA GLY A 36 -19.09 -10.62 -11.49
C GLY A 36 -18.53 -11.11 -12.84
N LYS A 37 -17.32 -10.67 -13.21
CA LYS A 37 -16.63 -11.07 -14.44
C LYS A 37 -15.39 -11.89 -14.08
N ALA A 38 -15.15 -12.97 -14.80
CA ALA A 38 -13.95 -13.81 -14.66
C ALA A 38 -12.71 -13.17 -15.34
N VAL A 39 -12.47 -11.87 -15.09
CA VAL A 39 -11.36 -11.12 -15.71
C VAL A 39 -10.10 -11.07 -14.83
N GLY A 40 -10.19 -11.48 -13.57
CA GLY A 40 -9.06 -11.43 -12.63
C GLY A 40 -8.14 -12.64 -12.73
N GLY A 41 -6.84 -12.42 -12.55
CA GLY A 41 -5.83 -13.48 -12.44
C GLY A 41 -5.36 -14.08 -13.77
N ASN A 42 -5.69 -13.46 -14.91
CA ASN A 42 -5.23 -13.89 -16.21
C ASN A 42 -4.38 -12.80 -16.86
N TYR A 43 -3.35 -13.23 -17.60
CA TYR A 43 -2.60 -12.32 -18.48
C TYR A 43 -3.49 -11.84 -19.64
N LYS A 44 -3.17 -10.69 -20.19
CA LYS A 44 -3.79 -10.23 -21.43
C LYS A 44 -3.50 -11.23 -22.56
N ASP A 45 -4.50 -11.46 -23.40
CA ASP A 45 -4.36 -12.30 -24.58
C ASP A 45 -3.76 -11.45 -25.72
N THR A 46 -2.44 -11.42 -25.79
CA THR A 46 -1.71 -10.78 -26.89
C THR A 46 -1.03 -11.87 -27.70
N ALA A 47 -1.52 -12.10 -28.90
CA ALA A 47 -0.89 -13.01 -29.86
C ALA A 47 0.55 -12.50 -30.16
N GLY A 48 1.54 -13.09 -29.49
CA GLY A 48 2.94 -12.91 -29.80
C GLY A 48 3.84 -12.21 -28.78
N GLU A 49 3.33 -11.70 -27.65
CA GLU A 49 4.20 -11.16 -26.60
C GLU A 49 4.10 -11.98 -25.31
N PRO A 50 5.23 -12.46 -24.77
CA PRO A 50 5.26 -13.26 -23.56
C PRO A 50 5.16 -12.39 -22.30
N CYS A 51 4.00 -11.75 -22.05
CA CYS A 51 3.79 -10.96 -20.83
C CYS A 51 4.13 -11.75 -19.56
N ALA A 52 3.90 -13.05 -19.57
CA ALA A 52 4.24 -13.94 -18.48
C ALA A 52 5.76 -14.02 -18.27
N GLU A 53 6.54 -14.13 -19.34
CA GLU A 53 8.02 -14.20 -19.28
C GLU A 53 8.60 -12.85 -18.88
N SER A 54 8.07 -11.76 -19.43
CA SER A 54 8.50 -10.39 -19.07
C SER A 54 8.23 -10.08 -17.59
N LEU A 55 7.06 -10.46 -17.09
CA LEU A 55 6.72 -10.28 -15.67
C LEU A 55 7.60 -11.16 -14.77
N ALA A 56 7.87 -12.40 -15.17
CA ALA A 56 8.75 -13.28 -14.41
C ALA A 56 10.19 -12.74 -14.37
N SER A 57 10.68 -12.25 -15.51
CA SER A 57 12.02 -11.62 -15.60
C SER A 57 12.11 -10.37 -14.72
N LEU A 58 11.08 -9.51 -14.72
CA LEU A 58 11.02 -8.33 -13.86
C LEU A 58 11.06 -8.71 -12.38
N CYS A 59 10.23 -9.67 -11.95
CA CYS A 59 10.19 -10.12 -10.55
C CYS A 59 11.55 -10.71 -10.12
N ASN A 60 12.17 -11.56 -10.98
CA ASN A 60 13.47 -12.16 -10.68
C ASN A 60 14.57 -11.10 -10.60
N ALA A 61 14.61 -10.14 -11.53
CA ALA A 61 15.59 -9.07 -11.52
C ALA A 61 15.46 -8.20 -10.27
N PHE A 62 14.25 -7.88 -9.87
CA PHE A 62 13.98 -7.12 -8.65
C PHE A 62 14.45 -7.87 -7.39
N GLU A 63 14.11 -9.16 -7.28
CA GLU A 63 14.54 -9.99 -6.14
C GLU A 63 16.08 -10.13 -6.08
N GLN A 64 16.74 -10.28 -7.22
CA GLN A 64 18.20 -10.32 -7.28
C GLN A 64 18.83 -8.99 -6.88
N ALA A 65 18.27 -7.86 -7.35
CA ALA A 65 18.77 -6.54 -6.99
C ALA A 65 18.63 -6.23 -5.48
N LEU A 66 17.58 -6.74 -4.83
CA LEU A 66 17.40 -6.61 -3.39
C LEU A 66 18.45 -7.34 -2.56
N GLN A 67 19.18 -8.32 -3.13
CA GLN A 67 20.29 -9.00 -2.44
C GLN A 67 21.57 -8.16 -2.42
N ASP A 68 21.67 -7.12 -3.23
CA ASP A 68 22.82 -6.22 -3.22
C ASP A 68 22.66 -5.17 -2.11
N PRO A 69 23.50 -5.19 -1.04
CA PRO A 69 23.37 -4.27 0.07
C PRO A 69 23.68 -2.80 -0.27
N VAL A 70 24.21 -2.55 -1.47
CA VAL A 70 24.48 -1.17 -1.96
C VAL A 70 23.22 -0.55 -2.56
N LEU A 71 22.27 -1.35 -3.02
CA LEU A 71 21.05 -0.88 -3.67
C LEU A 71 19.94 -0.67 -2.66
N ASP A 72 19.51 0.59 -2.51
CA ASP A 72 18.38 0.93 -1.64
C ASP A 72 17.06 0.52 -2.33
N PRO A 73 16.14 -0.19 -1.64
CA PRO A 73 14.83 -0.55 -2.17
C PRO A 73 14.03 0.65 -2.70
N LEU A 74 14.19 1.84 -2.12
CA LEU A 74 13.52 3.07 -2.60
C LEU A 74 13.98 3.50 -4.01
N LEU A 75 15.13 3.03 -4.46
CA LEU A 75 15.57 3.23 -5.84
C LEU A 75 15.04 2.12 -6.76
N LEU A 76 14.95 0.89 -6.26
CA LEU A 76 14.51 -0.27 -7.04
C LEU A 76 12.99 -0.27 -7.29
N ILE A 77 12.20 0.15 -6.31
CA ILE A 77 10.73 0.17 -6.40
C ILE A 77 10.24 1.03 -7.59
N PRO A 78 10.71 2.27 -7.80
CA PRO A 78 10.30 3.06 -8.97
C PRO A 78 10.63 2.40 -10.31
N LEU A 79 11.78 1.74 -10.41
CA LEU A 79 12.18 1.01 -11.61
C LEU A 79 11.20 -0.14 -11.89
N PHE A 80 10.94 -0.96 -10.86
CA PHE A 80 9.94 -2.04 -10.95
C PHE A 80 8.58 -1.50 -11.41
N MET A 81 8.15 -0.35 -10.87
CA MET A 81 6.86 0.25 -11.21
C MET A 81 6.78 0.69 -12.66
N VAL A 82 7.84 1.35 -13.18
CA VAL A 82 7.92 1.75 -14.59
C VAL A 82 7.87 0.53 -15.51
N ASP A 83 8.64 -0.49 -15.21
CA ASP A 83 8.70 -1.71 -16.02
C ASP A 83 7.37 -2.48 -15.98
N PHE A 84 6.77 -2.64 -14.81
CA PHE A 84 5.46 -3.27 -14.66
C PHE A 84 4.37 -2.56 -15.47
N LEU A 85 4.35 -1.23 -15.44
CA LEU A 85 3.38 -0.42 -16.18
C LEU A 85 3.59 -0.50 -17.69
N ASN A 86 4.83 -0.61 -18.17
CA ASN A 86 5.13 -0.77 -19.58
C ASN A 86 4.88 -2.21 -20.09
N ILE A 87 5.16 -3.23 -19.30
CA ILE A 87 4.77 -4.63 -19.59
C ILE A 87 3.26 -4.73 -19.69
N ALA A 88 2.53 -4.01 -18.83
CA ALA A 88 1.07 -3.96 -18.79
C ALA A 88 0.45 -5.36 -18.90
N PRO A 89 0.67 -6.27 -17.92
CA PRO A 89 0.40 -7.69 -18.09
C PRO A 89 -1.10 -8.05 -18.15
N PHE A 90 -2.00 -7.10 -17.89
CA PHE A 90 -3.43 -7.31 -17.80
C PHE A 90 -4.20 -6.43 -18.78
N ASP A 91 -5.29 -6.96 -19.36
CA ASP A 91 -6.22 -6.16 -20.17
C ASP A 91 -6.88 -5.04 -19.36
N ASN A 92 -7.10 -5.27 -18.08
CA ASN A 92 -7.74 -4.31 -17.19
C ASN A 92 -7.06 -4.30 -15.82
N GLY A 93 -6.95 -3.11 -15.24
CA GLY A 93 -6.52 -2.96 -13.85
C GLY A 93 -5.02 -2.91 -13.63
N THR A 94 -4.18 -2.85 -14.66
CA THR A 94 -2.72 -2.71 -14.53
C THR A 94 -2.36 -1.51 -13.64
N GLU A 95 -2.98 -0.34 -13.82
CA GLU A 95 -2.73 0.83 -12.97
C GLU A 95 -3.17 0.63 -11.51
N ARG A 96 -4.28 -0.08 -11.26
CA ARG A 96 -4.70 -0.40 -9.89
C ARG A 96 -3.76 -1.41 -9.25
N MET A 97 -3.34 -2.41 -10.02
CA MET A 97 -2.35 -3.39 -9.56
C MET A 97 -1.01 -2.74 -9.27
N SER A 98 -0.57 -1.77 -10.09
CA SER A 98 0.68 -1.07 -9.83
C SER A 98 0.67 -0.37 -8.47
N ARG A 99 -0.43 0.29 -8.09
CA ARG A 99 -0.56 0.92 -6.77
C ARG A 99 -0.57 -0.09 -5.61
N LEU A 100 -1.26 -1.23 -5.79
CA LEU A 100 -1.23 -2.32 -4.81
C LEU A 100 0.16 -2.93 -4.66
N LEU A 101 0.89 -3.08 -5.77
CA LEU A 101 2.27 -3.54 -5.75
C LEU A 101 3.21 -2.52 -5.11
N LEU A 102 2.99 -1.22 -5.35
CA LEU A 102 3.74 -0.17 -4.66
C LEU A 102 3.60 -0.32 -3.14
N ALA A 103 2.38 -0.46 -2.63
CA ALA A 103 2.14 -0.68 -1.20
C ALA A 103 2.85 -1.95 -0.70
N LEU A 104 2.71 -3.06 -1.42
CA LEU A 104 3.37 -4.33 -1.07
C LEU A 104 4.90 -4.19 -0.99
N LEU A 105 5.52 -3.60 -2.01
CA LEU A 105 6.97 -3.44 -2.07
C LEU A 105 7.49 -2.49 -0.99
N LEU A 106 6.75 -1.42 -0.68
CA LEU A 106 7.09 -0.50 0.40
C LEU A 106 7.01 -1.21 1.76
N TYR A 107 5.94 -1.94 2.06
CA TYR A 107 5.80 -2.69 3.31
C TYR A 107 6.92 -3.71 3.49
N ARG A 108 7.21 -4.49 2.46
CA ARG A 108 8.30 -5.49 2.48
C ARG A 108 9.68 -4.85 2.69
N SER A 109 9.83 -3.60 2.33
CA SER A 109 11.06 -2.81 2.51
C SER A 109 11.08 -2.02 3.83
N GLY A 110 10.08 -2.20 4.72
CA GLY A 110 9.98 -1.53 6.01
C GLY A 110 9.39 -0.12 5.98
N TYR A 111 8.82 0.30 4.85
CA TYR A 111 8.17 1.61 4.70
C TYR A 111 6.66 1.49 4.89
N GLU A 112 6.20 1.64 6.13
CA GLU A 112 4.79 1.43 6.52
C GLU A 112 3.93 2.71 6.48
N VAL A 113 4.38 3.77 5.83
CA VAL A 113 3.69 5.08 5.84
C VAL A 113 2.27 5.03 5.27
N GLU A 114 1.99 4.09 4.34
CA GLU A 114 0.65 3.89 3.75
C GLU A 114 -0.42 3.53 4.81
N GLN A 115 -0.03 2.98 5.96
CA GLN A 115 -0.95 2.71 7.07
C GLN A 115 -1.50 3.98 7.72
N TYR A 116 -0.82 5.10 7.55
CA TYR A 116 -1.12 6.37 8.24
C TYR A 116 -1.41 7.51 7.29
N SER A 117 -0.90 7.45 6.07
CA SER A 117 -1.07 8.49 5.06
C SER A 117 -1.26 7.85 3.70
N SER A 118 -2.43 8.06 3.09
CA SER A 118 -2.78 7.43 1.82
C SER A 118 -1.92 7.94 0.67
N ILE A 119 -1.00 7.11 0.22
CA ILE A 119 -0.21 7.34 -1.00
C ILE A 119 -1.16 7.46 -2.20
N ASP A 120 -2.21 6.64 -2.29
CA ASP A 120 -3.23 6.72 -3.33
C ASP A 120 -3.88 8.12 -3.43
N ALA A 121 -4.18 8.75 -2.30
CA ALA A 121 -4.73 10.11 -2.29
C ALA A 121 -3.72 11.14 -2.81
N ILE A 122 -2.44 10.99 -2.48
CA ILE A 122 -1.37 11.86 -3.00
C ILE A 122 -1.23 11.67 -4.50
N LEU A 123 -1.18 10.43 -4.99
CA LEU A 123 -1.10 10.11 -6.42
C LEU A 123 -2.30 10.68 -7.19
N PHE A 124 -3.51 10.59 -6.63
CA PHE A 124 -4.72 11.16 -7.24
C PHE A 124 -4.63 12.69 -7.34
N ASN A 125 -4.20 13.36 -6.26
CA ASN A 125 -4.09 14.82 -6.22
C ASN A 125 -2.96 15.35 -7.12
N THR A 126 -1.95 14.53 -7.41
CA THR A 126 -0.80 14.89 -8.26
C THR A 126 -0.78 14.15 -9.58
N LYS A 127 -1.97 13.72 -10.06
CA LYS A 127 -2.09 12.86 -11.26
C LYS A 127 -1.34 13.41 -12.48
N ALA A 128 -1.41 14.70 -12.75
CA ALA A 128 -0.70 15.30 -13.89
C ALA A 128 0.82 15.13 -13.80
N SER A 129 1.38 15.26 -12.60
CA SER A 129 2.82 15.07 -12.36
C SER A 129 3.20 13.58 -12.45
N TYR A 130 2.32 12.69 -11.94
CA TYR A 130 2.46 11.24 -12.08
C TYR A 130 2.52 10.84 -13.56
N ASP A 131 1.52 11.24 -14.35
CA ASP A 131 1.42 10.90 -15.77
C ASP A 131 2.63 11.44 -16.56
N THR A 132 3.04 12.69 -16.30
CA THR A 132 4.19 13.31 -16.97
C THR A 132 5.50 12.58 -16.62
N SER A 133 5.72 12.26 -15.36
CA SER A 133 6.96 11.59 -14.92
C SER A 133 7.02 10.16 -15.45
N LEU A 134 5.90 9.43 -15.43
CA LEU A 134 5.80 8.09 -16.00
C LEU A 134 6.05 8.11 -17.51
N GLN A 135 5.40 9.01 -18.25
CA GLN A 135 5.60 9.14 -19.69
C GLN A 135 7.07 9.41 -20.06
N ARG A 136 7.73 10.29 -19.30
CA ARG A 136 9.16 10.58 -19.52
C ARG A 136 10.02 9.35 -19.25
N SER A 137 9.74 8.60 -18.18
CA SER A 137 10.51 7.41 -17.84
C SER A 137 10.17 6.20 -18.72
N SER A 138 9.02 6.19 -19.39
CA SER A 138 8.64 5.15 -20.35
C SER A 138 9.14 5.43 -21.77
N HIS A 139 9.67 6.64 -22.04
CA HIS A 139 10.18 6.97 -23.36
C HIS A 139 11.36 6.05 -23.74
N ASN A 140 11.30 5.41 -24.90
CA ASN A 140 12.28 4.42 -25.38
C ASN A 140 12.44 3.17 -24.49
N TRP A 141 11.48 2.86 -23.64
CA TRP A 141 11.52 1.67 -22.76
C TRP A 141 11.71 0.38 -23.55
N ALA A 142 10.96 0.16 -24.63
CA ALA A 142 11.08 -1.03 -25.46
C ALA A 142 12.47 -1.19 -26.12
N ALA A 143 13.21 -0.10 -26.28
CA ALA A 143 14.58 -0.11 -26.77
C ALA A 143 15.63 -0.29 -25.67
N GLY A 144 15.22 -0.34 -24.39
CA GLY A 144 16.13 -0.46 -23.25
C GLY A 144 17.02 0.77 -23.02
N THR A 145 16.59 1.95 -23.48
CA THR A 145 17.34 3.22 -23.38
C THR A 145 16.53 4.32 -22.69
N ASN A 146 15.55 3.93 -21.90
CA ASN A 146 14.73 4.84 -21.10
C ASN A 146 15.51 5.39 -19.89
N ASP A 147 15.03 6.52 -19.35
CA ASP A 147 15.54 7.15 -18.13
C ASP A 147 14.54 6.99 -17.00
N TYR A 148 14.88 6.23 -15.97
CA TYR A 148 14.02 6.03 -14.78
C TYR A 148 14.00 7.22 -13.83
N ALA A 149 14.94 8.18 -13.93
CA ALA A 149 15.11 9.27 -12.96
C ALA A 149 13.85 10.15 -12.78
N PRO A 150 13.08 10.51 -13.83
CA PRO A 150 11.90 11.34 -13.66
C PRO A 150 10.84 10.71 -12.75
N PHE A 151 10.53 9.41 -12.95
CA PHE A 151 9.54 8.71 -12.13
C PHE A 151 10.07 8.41 -10.73
N THR A 152 11.36 8.07 -10.60
CA THR A 152 12.02 7.87 -9.32
C THR A 152 11.94 9.14 -8.46
N ALA A 153 12.29 10.29 -9.01
CA ALA A 153 12.20 11.58 -8.31
C ALA A 153 10.75 11.89 -7.88
N TYR A 154 9.79 11.62 -8.75
CA TYR A 154 8.36 11.81 -8.44
C TYR A 154 7.92 10.92 -7.27
N LEU A 155 8.24 9.62 -7.30
CA LEU A 155 7.82 8.68 -6.27
C LEU A 155 8.48 8.98 -4.92
N LEU A 156 9.77 9.31 -4.90
CA LEU A 156 10.46 9.72 -3.67
C LEU A 156 9.84 10.99 -3.06
N ASN A 157 9.47 11.98 -3.87
CA ASN A 157 8.75 13.17 -3.40
C ASN A 157 7.36 12.82 -2.86
N THR A 158 6.67 11.87 -3.46
CA THR A 158 5.37 11.36 -2.97
C THR A 158 5.53 10.74 -1.58
N LEU A 159 6.56 9.91 -1.37
CA LEU A 159 6.86 9.32 -0.06
C LEU A 159 7.22 10.39 0.98
N VAL A 160 8.05 11.36 0.63
CA VAL A 160 8.37 12.50 1.52
C VAL A 160 7.09 13.25 1.91
N THR A 161 6.17 13.45 0.98
CA THR A 161 4.89 14.10 1.25
C THR A 161 4.03 13.26 2.20
N ALA A 162 3.98 11.95 2.01
CA ALA A 162 3.25 11.03 2.90
C ALA A 162 3.81 11.06 4.32
N TYR A 163 5.13 11.02 4.49
CA TYR A 163 5.78 11.13 5.80
C TYR A 163 5.57 12.48 6.47
N LYS A 164 5.62 13.59 5.72
CA LYS A 164 5.31 14.92 6.26
C LYS A 164 3.87 15.02 6.74
N SER A 165 2.91 14.51 5.96
CA SER A 165 1.50 14.48 6.37
C SER A 165 1.30 13.64 7.64
N PHE A 166 2.00 12.53 7.76
CA PHE A 166 2.00 11.72 8.98
C PHE A 166 2.57 12.48 10.18
N ASP A 167 3.72 13.15 10.02
CA ASP A 167 4.36 13.94 11.07
C ASP A 167 3.48 15.12 11.54
N GLU A 168 2.82 15.80 10.61
CA GLU A 168 1.84 16.87 10.92
C GLU A 168 0.68 16.34 11.76
N ILE A 169 0.11 15.17 11.41
CA ILE A 169 -0.96 14.51 12.16
C ILE A 169 -0.46 14.13 13.55
N ALA A 170 0.70 13.49 13.65
CA ALA A 170 1.31 13.10 14.91
C ALA A 170 1.57 14.31 15.82
N THR A 171 2.09 15.40 15.25
CA THR A 171 2.34 16.67 15.96
C THR A 171 1.03 17.31 16.43
N GLN A 172 -0.03 17.33 15.59
CA GLN A 172 -1.32 17.88 16.00
C GLN A 172 -1.96 17.06 17.12
N LEU A 173 -1.86 15.73 17.08
CA LEU A 173 -2.36 14.84 18.13
C LEU A 173 -1.62 15.07 19.46
N THR A 174 -0.34 15.39 19.40
CA THR A 174 0.50 15.69 20.58
C THR A 174 0.27 17.11 21.12
N ALA A 175 0.19 18.10 20.21
CA ALA A 175 0.06 19.51 20.57
C ALA A 175 -1.34 19.90 21.10
N LYS A 176 -2.40 19.20 20.71
CA LYS A 176 -3.78 19.48 21.16
C LYS A 176 -4.07 19.08 22.60
N GLY A 177 -3.08 18.55 23.36
CA GLY A 177 -3.29 18.08 24.72
C GLY A 177 -4.37 17.00 24.83
N LEU A 178 -4.57 16.21 23.78
CA LEU A 178 -5.55 15.14 23.75
C LEU A 178 -5.32 14.18 24.92
N SER A 179 -6.39 13.82 25.60
CA SER A 179 -6.32 12.78 26.62
C SER A 179 -5.86 11.46 26.00
N LYS A 180 -5.26 10.57 26.79
CA LYS A 180 -4.82 9.26 26.32
C LYS A 180 -5.93 8.47 25.58
N PRO A 181 -7.20 8.45 26.06
CA PRO A 181 -8.31 7.84 25.32
C PRO A 181 -8.61 8.51 23.97
N ASP A 182 -8.55 9.85 23.90
CA ASP A 182 -8.79 10.57 22.64
C ASP A 182 -7.72 10.27 21.60
N ARG A 183 -6.47 10.11 22.02
CA ARG A 183 -5.37 9.69 21.12
C ARG A 183 -5.62 8.29 20.55
N VAL A 184 -6.12 7.35 21.35
CA VAL A 184 -6.52 6.01 20.87
C VAL A 184 -7.65 6.13 19.84
N ARG A 185 -8.65 6.98 20.10
CA ARG A 185 -9.74 7.23 19.18
C ARG A 185 -9.24 7.76 17.83
N GLU A 186 -8.40 8.77 17.83
CA GLU A 186 -7.88 9.38 16.59
C GLU A 186 -7.00 8.41 15.79
N ILE A 187 -6.22 7.57 16.44
CA ILE A 187 -5.44 6.52 15.76
C ILE A 187 -6.36 5.56 15.00
N ILE A 188 -7.44 5.09 15.63
CA ILE A 188 -8.38 4.17 14.97
C ILE A 188 -9.14 4.89 13.84
N LYS A 189 -9.50 6.15 14.05
CA LYS A 189 -10.20 6.98 13.05
C LYS A 189 -9.35 7.20 11.79
N LEU A 190 -8.05 7.44 11.98
CA LEU A 190 -7.10 7.70 10.89
C LEU A 190 -6.61 6.42 10.21
N HIS A 191 -6.69 5.28 10.90
CA HIS A 191 -6.25 4.01 10.35
C HIS A 191 -7.18 3.53 9.22
N GLN A 192 -6.60 3.19 8.07
CA GLN A 192 -7.36 2.68 6.92
C GLN A 192 -7.57 1.17 7.05
N GLY A 193 -8.75 0.76 7.49
CA GLY A 193 -9.13 -0.65 7.62
C GLY A 193 -9.19 -1.13 9.06
N GLU A 194 -8.86 -2.40 9.26
CA GLU A 194 -8.88 -3.05 10.57
C GLU A 194 -7.58 -2.80 11.32
N ILE A 195 -7.67 -2.47 12.61
CA ILE A 195 -6.53 -2.29 13.50
C ILE A 195 -6.65 -3.17 14.73
N THR A 196 -5.56 -3.82 15.12
CA THR A 196 -5.49 -4.65 16.33
C THR A 196 -5.07 -3.83 17.55
N LYS A 197 -5.38 -4.33 18.74
CA LYS A 197 -4.89 -3.72 19.99
C LYS A 197 -3.35 -3.64 20.05
N SER A 198 -2.67 -4.62 19.47
CA SER A 198 -1.19 -4.65 19.44
C SER A 198 -0.62 -3.51 18.59
N GLU A 199 -1.24 -3.22 17.45
CA GLU A 199 -0.85 -2.11 16.57
C GLU A 199 -1.11 -0.74 17.22
N ILE A 200 -2.26 -0.58 17.91
CA ILE A 200 -2.53 0.64 18.67
C ILE A 200 -1.46 0.87 19.74
N LEU A 201 -1.06 -0.19 20.48
CA LEU A 201 -0.02 -0.09 21.49
C LEU A 201 1.37 0.24 20.92
N LYS A 202 1.68 -0.26 19.73
CA LYS A 202 2.93 0.12 19.02
C LYS A 202 2.94 1.62 18.66
N GLN A 203 1.80 2.17 18.27
CA GLN A 203 1.69 3.60 17.90
C GLN A 203 1.62 4.53 19.11
N CYS A 204 1.25 4.03 20.28
CA CYS A 204 1.19 4.78 21.53
C CYS A 204 1.95 4.07 22.65
N PRO A 205 3.28 4.00 22.61
CA PRO A 205 4.07 3.26 23.60
C PRO A 205 4.00 3.87 25.01
N ASP A 206 3.58 5.12 25.14
CA ASP A 206 3.35 5.85 26.38
C ASP A 206 1.97 5.59 27.00
N ILE A 207 1.07 4.88 26.31
CA ILE A 207 -0.27 4.54 26.79
C ILE A 207 -0.31 3.10 27.30
N SER A 208 -0.75 2.92 28.54
CA SER A 208 -0.84 1.57 29.10
C SER A 208 -1.89 0.73 28.40
N GLN A 209 -1.67 -0.59 28.37
CA GLN A 209 -2.61 -1.56 27.79
C GLN A 209 -4.04 -1.44 28.41
N ILE A 210 -4.11 -1.14 29.71
CA ILE A 210 -5.40 -0.94 30.41
C ILE A 210 -6.14 0.29 29.87
N THR A 211 -5.42 1.38 29.61
CA THR A 211 -6.01 2.60 29.05
C THR A 211 -6.51 2.36 27.64
N VAL A 212 -5.76 1.66 26.80
CA VAL A 212 -6.19 1.27 25.43
C VAL A 212 -7.44 0.40 25.51
N GLN A 213 -7.48 -0.60 26.42
CA GLN A 213 -8.68 -1.44 26.59
C GLN A 213 -9.92 -0.66 27.01
N ARG A 214 -9.78 0.30 27.92
CA ARG A 214 -10.90 1.17 28.35
C ARG A 214 -11.39 2.04 27.21
N ALA A 215 -10.49 2.69 26.48
CA ALA A 215 -10.84 3.49 25.32
C ALA A 215 -11.57 2.67 24.23
N LEU A 216 -11.10 1.45 23.95
CA LEU A 216 -11.77 0.55 23.01
C LEU A 216 -13.17 0.15 23.48
N ALA A 217 -13.35 -0.12 24.77
CA ALA A 217 -14.67 -0.43 25.33
C ALA A 217 -15.64 0.76 25.21
N ASP A 218 -15.17 1.96 25.51
CA ASP A 218 -15.97 3.19 25.39
C ASP A 218 -16.36 3.47 23.91
N LEU A 219 -15.42 3.29 22.98
CA LEU A 219 -15.69 3.47 21.55
C LEU A 219 -16.67 2.43 21.00
N LEU A 220 -16.61 1.18 21.47
CA LEU A 220 -17.57 0.13 21.13
C LEU A 220 -18.98 0.45 21.69
N ASN A 221 -19.07 0.86 22.96
CA ASN A 221 -20.34 1.23 23.60
C ASN A 221 -21.01 2.40 22.87
N ASN A 222 -20.22 3.37 22.41
CA ASN A 222 -20.69 4.53 21.65
C ASN A 222 -20.87 4.25 20.15
N LYS A 223 -20.65 3.00 19.69
CA LYS A 223 -20.78 2.57 18.29
C LYS A 223 -19.86 3.31 17.30
N HIS A 224 -18.78 3.93 17.78
CA HIS A 224 -17.80 4.58 16.91
C HIS A 224 -16.92 3.56 16.17
N ILE A 225 -16.76 2.36 16.73
CA ILE A 225 -16.00 1.28 16.13
C ILE A 225 -16.81 -0.02 16.13
N THR A 226 -16.48 -0.91 15.20
CA THR A 226 -16.98 -2.29 15.15
C THR A 226 -15.83 -3.24 15.48
N LYS A 227 -16.12 -4.24 16.32
CA LYS A 227 -15.19 -5.31 16.66
C LYS A 227 -15.34 -6.45 15.65
N ILE A 228 -14.21 -6.92 15.10
CA ILE A 228 -14.13 -8.03 14.16
C ILE A 228 -13.29 -9.16 14.78
N GLY A 229 -13.72 -10.39 14.56
CA GLY A 229 -13.03 -11.57 15.06
C GLY A 229 -13.14 -11.78 16.57
N GLY A 230 -12.29 -12.65 17.13
CA GLY A 230 -12.30 -13.02 18.54
C GLY A 230 -10.95 -13.52 19.06
N GLY A 231 -10.77 -13.48 20.39
CA GLY A 231 -9.54 -13.90 21.03
C GLY A 231 -8.33 -13.07 20.59
N ARG A 232 -7.24 -13.75 20.19
CA ARG A 232 -6.00 -13.10 19.72
C ARG A 232 -6.11 -12.42 18.35
N TYR A 233 -7.15 -12.74 17.59
CA TYR A 233 -7.42 -12.21 16.24
C TYR A 233 -8.46 -11.10 16.25
N THR A 234 -8.67 -10.44 17.39
CA THR A 234 -9.60 -9.32 17.50
C THR A 234 -9.00 -8.07 16.89
N SER A 235 -9.73 -7.50 15.92
CA SER A 235 -9.47 -6.20 15.30
C SER A 235 -10.66 -5.26 15.46
N TYR A 236 -10.44 -4.00 15.16
CA TYR A 236 -11.42 -2.92 15.27
C TYR A 236 -11.41 -2.10 14.00
N ILE A 237 -12.57 -1.66 13.53
CA ILE A 237 -12.72 -0.78 12.39
C ILE A 237 -13.54 0.45 12.77
N TRP A 238 -13.15 1.61 12.26
CA TRP A 238 -13.91 2.85 12.44
C TRP A 238 -15.19 2.83 11.60
N ASN A 239 -16.34 3.18 12.21
CA ASN A 239 -17.66 3.12 11.54
C ASN A 239 -17.98 4.34 10.66
N GLY A 240 -17.09 5.36 10.62
CA GLY A 240 -17.40 6.65 10.00
C GLY A 240 -18.21 7.57 10.94
N GLU A 241 -18.31 8.83 10.59
CA GLU A 241 -19.25 9.75 11.24
C GLU A 241 -20.63 9.53 10.60
N ASN A 242 -21.62 9.09 11.40
CA ASN A 242 -23.04 9.18 11.03
C ASN A 242 -23.51 10.63 11.23
#